data_8e63a60db382d9329d1c2b6f9f58b1dc
#
_entry.id   8e63a60db382d9329d1c2b6f9f58b1dc
#
_cell.length_a   1.000
_cell.length_b   1.000
_cell.length_c   1.000
_cell.angle_alpha   90.00
_cell.angle_beta   90.00
_cell.angle_gamma   90.00
#
_symmetry.space_group_name_H-M   'P 1'
#
loop_
_entity.id
_entity.type
_entity.pdbx_description
1 polymer ?
#
loop_
_entity_poly.entity_id
_entity_poly.type
_entity_poly.pdbx_seq_one_letter_code
_entity_poly.pdbx_strand_id
1 'polypeptide(L)' 'MKPRVRQVIVVEGRYDKNTLLQVVDAVIVETGGFSVFHDREKLAYLRRLAAARGVILMTDPDGAGFGIRNHLKGVL' A
#
# COMPACT_ATOMS: atom_id res chain seq x y z
N MET A 1 -3.05 -14.03 18.92
CA MET A 1 -1.86 -13.50 18.21
C MET A 1 -2.21 -13.25 16.75
N LYS A 2 -1.83 -12.09 16.23
CA LYS A 2 -2.12 -11.75 14.83
C LYS A 2 -1.13 -12.45 13.90
N PRO A 3 -1.59 -12.97 12.75
CA PRO A 3 -0.67 -13.54 11.78
C PRO A 3 0.28 -12.45 11.25
N ARG A 4 1.53 -12.82 11.06
CA ARG A 4 2.55 -11.93 10.52
C ARG A 4 2.54 -12.02 8.99
N VAL A 5 2.50 -10.88 8.34
CA VAL A 5 2.59 -10.78 6.89
C VAL A 5 3.91 -10.09 6.53
N ARG A 6 4.74 -10.79 5.78
CA ARG A 6 6.06 -10.28 5.41
C ARG A 6 5.97 -9.14 4.40
N GLN A 7 5.09 -9.26 3.42
CA GLN A 7 4.93 -8.25 2.39
C GLN A 7 4.37 -6.95 2.98
N VAL A 8 4.79 -5.83 2.42
CA VAL A 8 4.18 -4.56 2.76
C VAL A 8 2.79 -4.48 2.12
N ILE A 9 1.82 -4.04 2.88
CA ILE A 9 0.44 -3.90 2.38
C ILE A 9 0.20 -2.42 2.10
N VAL A 10 -0.21 -2.12 0.86
CA VAL A 10 -0.52 -0.75 0.44
C VAL A 10 -2.02 -0.60 0.32
N VAL A 11 -2.57 0.35 1.06
CA VAL A 11 -4.01 0.64 1.08
C VAL A 11 -4.24 2.10 0.70
N GLU A 12 -5.49 2.45 0.40
CA GLU A 12 -5.82 3.81 -0.02
C GLU A 12 -5.86 4.79 1.15
N GLY A 13 -6.48 4.42 2.26
CA GLY A 13 -6.74 5.34 3.33
C GLY A 13 -6.50 4.79 4.72
N ARG A 14 -6.60 5.71 5.68
CA ARG A 14 -6.34 5.40 7.10
C ARG A 14 -7.32 4.40 7.68
N TYR A 15 -8.57 4.43 7.25
CA TYR A 15 -9.57 3.49 7.73
C TYR A 15 -9.16 2.05 7.41
N ASP A 16 -8.75 1.82 6.17
CA ASP A 16 -8.31 0.49 5.72
C ASP A 16 -7.08 0.05 6.49
N LYS A 17 -6.14 0.97 6.69
CA LYS A 17 -4.93 0.69 7.47
C LYS A 17 -5.27 0.28 8.89
N ASN A 18 -6.11 1.04 9.57
CA ASN A 18 -6.47 0.76 10.96
C ASN A 18 -7.22 -0.55 11.10
N THR A 19 -8.10 -0.86 10.14
CA THR A 19 -8.85 -2.11 10.14
C THR A 19 -7.91 -3.31 10.02
N LEU A 20 -6.96 -3.24 9.09
CA LEU A 20 -6.01 -4.32 8.88
C LEU A 20 -5.06 -4.51 10.07
N LEU A 21 -4.64 -3.42 10.70
CA LEU A 21 -3.75 -3.49 11.87
C LEU A 21 -4.39 -4.22 13.05
N GLN A 22 -5.72 -4.32 13.06
CA GLN A 22 -6.42 -5.06 14.11
C GLN A 22 -6.32 -6.58 13.92
N VAL A 23 -6.08 -7.03 12.69
CA VAL A 23 -6.15 -8.47 12.35
C VAL A 23 -4.83 -9.05 11.85
N VAL A 24 -3.87 -8.24 11.44
CA VAL A 24 -2.58 -8.72 10.97
C VAL A 24 -1.43 -7.90 11.55
N ASP A 25 -0.27 -8.54 11.67
CA ASP A 25 0.98 -7.87 12.03
C ASP A 25 1.77 -7.66 10.74
N ALA A 26 1.74 -6.45 10.22
CA ALA A 26 2.36 -6.13 8.94
C ALA A 26 2.71 -4.65 8.85
N VAL A 27 3.60 -4.32 7.93
CA VAL A 27 3.85 -2.93 7.55
C VAL A 27 2.76 -2.51 6.56
N ILE A 28 1.94 -1.55 6.95
CA ILE A 28 0.83 -1.08 6.13
C ILE A 28 1.03 0.39 5.81
N VAL A 29 1.02 0.72 4.52
CA VAL A 29 1.24 2.07 4.03
C VAL A 29 -0.01 2.57 3.33
N GLU A 30 -0.50 3.74 3.72
CA GLU A 30 -1.62 4.37 3.03
C GLU A 30 -1.12 5.30 1.93
N THR A 31 -1.77 5.26 0.77
CA THR A 31 -1.37 6.09 -0.37
C THR A 31 -1.89 7.50 -0.29
N GLY A 32 -3.01 7.70 0.40
CA GLY A 32 -3.67 9.00 0.41
C GLY A 32 -4.24 9.39 -0.95
N GLY A 33 -4.73 8.40 -1.69
CA GLY A 33 -5.24 8.62 -3.03
C GLY A 33 -4.10 8.88 -4.03
N PHE A 34 -4.33 9.75 -4.99
CA PHE A 34 -3.34 10.06 -6.01
C PHE A 34 -2.17 10.93 -5.51
N SER A 35 -2.24 11.45 -4.28
CA SER A 35 -1.18 12.28 -3.74
C SER A 35 0.16 11.55 -3.65
N VAL A 36 0.15 10.23 -3.56
CA VAL A 36 1.37 9.41 -3.50
C VAL A 36 2.26 9.64 -4.73
N PHE A 37 1.68 9.97 -5.88
CA PHE A 37 2.43 10.15 -7.12
C PHE A 37 3.22 11.45 -7.17
N HIS A 38 2.93 12.37 -6.27
CA HIS A 38 3.64 13.64 -6.14
C HIS A 38 4.63 13.63 -4.98
N ASP A 39 4.70 12.53 -4.24
CA ASP A 39 5.59 12.38 -3.10
C ASP A 39 6.72 11.41 -3.47
N ARG A 40 7.83 11.99 -3.93
CA ARG A 40 8.99 11.20 -4.38
C ARG A 40 9.60 10.36 -3.26
N GLU A 41 9.63 10.91 -2.06
CA GLU A 41 10.20 10.20 -0.91
C GLU A 41 9.35 8.99 -0.56
N LYS A 42 8.04 9.14 -0.58
CA LYS A 42 7.11 8.05 -0.28
C LYS A 42 7.20 6.95 -1.35
N LEU A 43 7.28 7.33 -2.62
CA LEU A 43 7.44 6.36 -3.71
C LEU A 43 8.77 5.61 -3.59
N ALA A 44 9.85 6.31 -3.28
CA ALA A 44 11.16 5.69 -3.10
C ALA A 44 11.14 4.72 -1.92
N TYR A 45 10.48 5.09 -0.83
CA TYR A 45 10.30 4.22 0.33
C TYR A 45 9.53 2.96 -0.03
N LEU A 46 8.41 3.11 -0.76
CA LEU A 46 7.61 1.97 -1.20
C LEU A 46 8.39 1.05 -2.12
N ARG A 47 9.17 1.59 -3.03
CA ARG A 47 10.01 0.79 -3.93
C ARG A 47 11.02 -0.04 -3.16
N ARG A 48 11.65 0.55 -2.14
CA ARG A 48 12.61 -0.18 -1.30
C ARG A 48 11.94 -1.30 -0.53
N LEU A 49 10.76 -1.03 0.01
CA LEU A 49 9.99 -2.07 0.72
C LEU A 49 9.55 -3.18 -0.22
N ALA A 50 9.09 -2.82 -1.41
CA ALA A 50 8.65 -3.80 -2.40
C ALA A 50 9.80 -4.71 -2.83
N ALA A 51 10.98 -4.16 -3.03
CA ALA A 51 12.17 -4.93 -3.42
C ALA A 51 12.61 -5.86 -2.28
N ALA A 52 12.51 -5.42 -1.04
CA ALA A 52 12.98 -6.20 0.11
C ALA A 52 11.97 -7.24 0.58
N ARG A 53 10.68 -6.93 0.50
CA ARG A 53 9.63 -7.74 1.13
C ARG A 53 8.53 -8.19 0.18
N GLY A 54 8.43 -7.61 -1.00
CA GLY A 54 7.26 -7.75 -1.86
C GLY A 54 6.15 -6.82 -1.39
N VAL A 55 5.13 -6.65 -2.22
CA VAL A 55 4.05 -5.72 -1.93
C VAL A 55 2.70 -6.34 -2.25
N ILE A 56 1.71 -6.06 -1.40
CA ILE A 56 0.32 -6.42 -1.63
C ILE A 56 -0.46 -5.13 -1.80
N LEU A 57 -1.09 -4.95 -2.96
CA LEU A 57 -1.91 -3.79 -3.24
C LEU A 57 -3.37 -4.10 -2.91
N MET A 58 -3.91 -3.39 -1.93
CA MET A 58 -5.31 -3.55 -1.52
C MET A 58 -6.04 -2.24 -1.76
N THR A 59 -6.49 -2.04 -2.97
CA THR A 59 -7.23 -0.86 -3.38
C THR A 59 -8.55 -1.29 -4.00
N ASP A 60 -9.54 -0.39 -4.00
CA ASP A 60 -10.79 -0.67 -4.66
C ASP A 60 -10.57 -0.91 -6.16
N PRO A 61 -11.21 -1.92 -6.75
CA PRO A 61 -11.06 -2.20 -8.16
C PRO A 61 -11.72 -1.16 -9.06
N ASP A 62 -12.57 -0.30 -8.51
CA ASP A 62 -13.35 0.69 -9.27
C ASP A 62 -12.84 2.10 -9.08
N GLY A 63 -13.11 2.97 -10.06
CA GLY A 63 -12.86 4.40 -9.96
C GLY A 63 -11.40 4.74 -9.71
N ALA A 64 -11.18 5.65 -8.76
CA ALA A 64 -9.84 6.14 -8.43
C ALA A 64 -8.94 5.02 -7.90
N GLY A 65 -9.49 4.09 -7.13
CA GLY A 65 -8.73 2.96 -6.60
C GLY A 65 -8.13 2.11 -7.70
N PHE A 66 -8.87 1.86 -8.76
CA PHE A 66 -8.39 1.09 -9.90
C PHE A 66 -7.23 1.82 -10.60
N GLY A 67 -7.36 3.14 -10.79
CA GLY A 67 -6.30 3.95 -11.39
C GLY A 67 -5.02 3.96 -10.58
N ILE A 68 -5.15 4.12 -9.26
CA ILE A 68 -4.02 4.10 -8.34
C ILE A 68 -3.31 2.75 -8.41
N ARG A 69 -4.07 1.67 -8.36
CA ARG A 69 -3.52 0.31 -8.39
C ARG A 69 -2.74 0.05 -9.67
N ASN A 70 -3.30 0.42 -10.82
CA ASN A 70 -2.63 0.21 -12.10
C ASN A 70 -1.36 1.04 -12.22
N HIS A 71 -1.39 2.27 -11.74
CA HIS A 71 -0.20 3.11 -11.76
C HIS A 71 0.90 2.55 -10.87
N LEU A 72 0.55 2.12 -9.66
CA LEU A 72 1.53 1.54 -8.73
C LEU A 72 2.15 0.26 -9.27
N LYS A 73 1.38 -0.57 -9.98
CA LYS A 73 1.93 -1.76 -10.63
C LYS A 73 3.00 -1.41 -11.65
N GLY A 74 2.88 -0.26 -12.30
CA GLY A 74 3.85 0.18 -13.28
C GLY A 74 5.13 0.75 -12.68
N VAL A 75 5.07 1.27 -11.43
CA VAL A 75 6.21 1.93 -10.78
C VAL A 75 6.84 1.11 -9.64
N LEU A 76 6.14 0.14 -9.14
CA LEU A 76 6.64 -0.76 -8.11
C LEU A 76 6.98 -2.12 -8.70
#